data_6b2274be6ed7003809dc51132e009e4d
#
_entry.id   6b2274be6ed7003809dc51132e009e4d
#
_cell.length_a   1.000
_cell.length_b   1.000
_cell.length_c   1.000
_cell.angle_alpha   90.00
_cell.angle_beta   90.00
_cell.angle_gamma   90.00
#
_symmetry.space_group_name_H-M   'P 1'
#
loop_
_entity.id
_entity.type
_entity.pdbx_description
1 polymer ?
#
loop_
_entity_poly.entity_id
_entity_poly.type
_entity_poly.pdbx_seq_one_letter_code
_entity_poly.pdbx_strand_id
1 'polypeptide(L)'
;MVYDPRIPERQDCVQAYQIERWAVEKADDVAIIFHGGETWTWKQTLEMTRRAAKGFVQKGVKKGDHVLSWQANNKEAILTWFGLNYLGAVYVPINTAYKGNLLQHVVQVSDASLMVCHADLAPRLNDIDTGILSDVIVTHGEAEFKNLTAHPASDLVPETGLEGMLDVVEPWDTQYIIFTSGTTGPSKAVLSSYLQGYAMGPEAWPYINADDRA
;
A
#
# COMPACT_ATOMS: atom_id res chain seq x y z
N MET A 1 3.69 -30.00 5.43
CA MET A 1 2.41 -29.32 5.73
C MET A 1 1.43 -29.77 4.66
N VAL A 2 0.27 -30.32 5.01
CA VAL A 2 -0.75 -30.69 4.02
C VAL A 2 -1.39 -29.39 3.57
N TYR A 3 -1.27 -29.06 2.31
CA TYR A 3 -1.90 -27.87 1.71
C TYR A 3 -3.43 -28.09 1.67
N ASP A 4 -4.21 -27.16 2.22
CA ASP A 4 -5.66 -27.22 2.12
C ASP A 4 -6.08 -26.81 0.68
N PRO A 5 -6.74 -27.71 -0.09
CA PRO A 5 -7.09 -27.45 -1.49
C PRO A 5 -8.12 -26.33 -1.66
N ARG A 6 -8.71 -25.82 -0.57
CA ARG A 6 -9.60 -24.63 -0.61
C ARG A 6 -8.84 -23.32 -0.62
N ILE A 7 -7.54 -23.31 -0.30
CA ILE A 7 -6.70 -22.12 -0.37
C ILE A 7 -6.26 -21.97 -1.84
N PRO A 8 -6.58 -20.86 -2.50
CA PRO A 8 -6.15 -20.61 -3.88
C PRO A 8 -4.63 -20.54 -3.98
N GLU A 9 -4.11 -20.88 -5.15
CA GLU A 9 -2.69 -20.70 -5.43
C GLU A 9 -2.30 -19.22 -5.34
N ARG A 10 -1.05 -18.93 -5.00
CA ARG A 10 -0.57 -17.53 -4.83
C ARG A 10 -0.79 -16.68 -6.08
N GLN A 11 -0.66 -17.29 -7.28
CA GLN A 11 -0.89 -16.61 -8.55
C GLN A 11 -2.34 -16.14 -8.75
N ASP A 12 -3.28 -16.72 -8.02
CA ASP A 12 -4.70 -16.42 -8.17
C ASP A 12 -5.23 -15.43 -7.11
N CYS A 13 -4.53 -15.30 -5.98
CA CYS A 13 -5.01 -14.47 -4.88
C CYS A 13 -4.02 -13.37 -4.42
N VAL A 14 -2.73 -13.49 -4.71
CA VAL A 14 -1.75 -12.46 -4.35
C VAL A 14 -1.66 -11.42 -5.47
N GLN A 15 -1.99 -10.18 -5.16
CA GLN A 15 -2.10 -9.08 -6.11
C GLN A 15 -0.86 -8.90 -7.00
N ALA A 16 0.35 -9.03 -6.45
CA ALA A 16 1.58 -8.85 -7.22
C ALA A 16 1.68 -9.85 -8.38
N TYR A 17 1.37 -11.13 -8.16
CA TYR A 17 1.38 -12.14 -9.22
C TYR A 17 0.28 -11.91 -10.25
N GLN A 18 -0.89 -11.42 -9.82
CA GLN A 18 -1.96 -11.07 -10.75
C GLN A 18 -1.57 -9.91 -11.67
N ILE A 19 -0.92 -8.86 -11.14
CA ILE A 19 -0.41 -7.74 -11.94
C ILE A 19 0.64 -8.21 -12.94
N GLU A 20 1.58 -9.09 -12.52
CA GLU A 20 2.58 -9.69 -13.43
C GLU A 20 1.92 -10.46 -14.57
N ARG A 21 0.95 -11.31 -14.25
CA ARG A 21 0.20 -12.11 -15.23
C ARG A 21 -0.55 -11.23 -16.23
N TRP A 22 -1.34 -10.29 -15.75
CA TRP A 22 -2.16 -9.44 -16.62
C TRP A 22 -1.33 -8.46 -17.44
N ALA A 23 -0.17 -8.04 -16.96
CA ALA A 23 0.77 -7.23 -17.75
C ALA A 23 1.34 -8.01 -18.98
N VAL A 24 1.25 -9.34 -18.98
CA VAL A 24 1.59 -10.20 -20.13
C VAL A 24 0.36 -10.52 -20.97
N GLU A 25 -0.73 -10.97 -20.32
CA GLU A 25 -1.94 -11.49 -21.00
C GLU A 25 -2.83 -10.35 -21.57
N LYS A 26 -2.83 -9.17 -20.93
CA LYS A 26 -3.69 -8.02 -21.19
C LYS A 26 -2.90 -6.71 -21.20
N ALA A 27 -1.69 -6.73 -21.75
CA ALA A 27 -0.71 -5.65 -21.63
C ALA A 27 -1.27 -4.25 -21.92
N ASP A 28 -2.06 -4.13 -22.98
CA ASP A 28 -2.59 -2.86 -23.49
C ASP A 28 -4.01 -2.54 -23.01
N ASP A 29 -4.65 -3.46 -22.26
CA ASP A 29 -5.96 -3.23 -21.68
C ASP A 29 -5.85 -2.23 -20.51
N VAL A 30 -6.87 -1.37 -20.37
CA VAL A 30 -6.94 -0.39 -19.27
C VAL A 30 -7.15 -1.11 -17.94
N ALA A 31 -6.20 -0.94 -17.03
CA ALA A 31 -6.25 -1.48 -15.67
C ALA A 31 -6.82 -0.48 -14.67
N ILE A 32 -6.43 0.79 -14.76
CA ILE A 32 -6.82 1.85 -13.82
C ILE A 32 -7.27 3.09 -14.59
N ILE A 33 -8.35 3.70 -14.11
CA ILE A 33 -8.84 5.00 -14.59
C ILE A 33 -8.79 5.97 -13.42
N PHE A 34 -8.00 7.04 -13.55
CA PHE A 34 -7.92 8.08 -12.53
C PHE A 34 -8.97 9.17 -12.74
N HIS A 35 -9.30 9.86 -11.66
CA HIS A 35 -10.10 11.08 -11.76
C HIS A 35 -9.43 12.08 -12.73
N GLY A 36 -10.22 12.60 -13.67
CA GLY A 36 -9.67 13.46 -14.75
C GLY A 36 -9.35 12.72 -16.05
N GLY A 37 -9.54 11.40 -16.10
CA GLY A 37 -9.53 10.60 -17.33
C GLY A 37 -8.16 10.02 -17.72
N GLU A 38 -7.11 10.24 -16.94
CA GLU A 38 -5.85 9.54 -17.14
C GLU A 38 -6.03 8.05 -16.87
N THR A 39 -5.40 7.21 -17.68
CA THR A 39 -5.50 5.76 -17.56
C THR A 39 -4.12 5.12 -17.52
N TRP A 40 -4.03 3.99 -16.81
CA TRP A 40 -2.90 3.06 -16.92
C TRP A 40 -3.37 1.74 -17.49
N THR A 41 -2.59 1.21 -18.44
CA THR A 41 -2.72 -0.17 -18.90
C THR A 41 -2.11 -1.13 -17.86
N TRP A 42 -2.36 -2.44 -18.01
CA TRP A 42 -1.71 -3.43 -17.15
C TRP A 42 -0.19 -3.38 -17.21
N LYS A 43 0.37 -3.16 -18.41
CA LYS A 43 1.81 -2.99 -18.60
C LYS A 43 2.35 -1.77 -17.85
N GLN A 44 1.67 -0.63 -17.95
CA GLN A 44 2.04 0.59 -17.21
C GLN A 44 1.87 0.40 -15.70
N THR A 45 0.80 -0.28 -15.26
CA THR A 45 0.56 -0.59 -13.85
C THR A 45 1.71 -1.42 -13.27
N LEU A 46 2.17 -2.46 -13.99
CA LEU A 46 3.32 -3.24 -13.55
C LEU A 46 4.60 -2.41 -13.49
N GLU A 47 4.88 -1.60 -14.53
CA GLU A 47 6.05 -0.73 -14.55
C GLU A 47 6.07 0.20 -13.33
N MET A 48 4.97 0.89 -13.08
CA MET A 48 4.86 1.81 -11.96
C MET A 48 4.91 1.12 -10.61
N THR A 49 4.32 -0.07 -10.48
CA THR A 49 4.41 -0.93 -9.30
C THR A 49 5.86 -1.30 -8.99
N ARG A 50 6.62 -1.76 -9.99
CA ARG A 50 8.04 -2.12 -9.85
C ARG A 50 8.92 -0.93 -9.50
N ARG A 51 8.60 0.26 -10.04
CA ARG A 51 9.30 1.50 -9.68
C ARG A 51 9.04 1.88 -8.23
N ALA A 52 7.79 1.85 -7.77
CA ALA A 52 7.44 2.12 -6.38
C ALA A 52 8.08 1.10 -5.42
N ALA A 53 8.04 -0.19 -5.75
CA ALA A 53 8.73 -1.22 -4.99
C ALA A 53 10.23 -0.93 -4.85
N LYS A 54 10.91 -0.52 -5.93
CA LYS A 54 12.32 -0.12 -5.87
C LYS A 54 12.55 1.08 -4.96
N GLY A 55 11.66 2.08 -4.99
CA GLY A 55 11.72 3.24 -4.08
C GLY A 55 11.70 2.79 -2.61
N PHE A 56 10.81 1.87 -2.26
CA PHE A 56 10.75 1.31 -0.91
C PHE A 56 12.00 0.49 -0.54
N VAL A 57 12.54 -0.32 -1.46
CA VAL A 57 13.81 -1.04 -1.23
C VAL A 57 14.94 -0.07 -0.96
N GLN A 58 15.01 1.06 -1.65
CA GLN A 58 16.02 2.10 -1.41
C GLN A 58 15.88 2.77 -0.02
N LYS A 59 14.68 2.72 0.58
CA LYS A 59 14.41 3.12 1.96
C LYS A 59 14.58 1.99 2.98
N GLY A 60 15.06 0.83 2.55
CA GLY A 60 15.35 -0.32 3.43
C GLY A 60 14.15 -1.19 3.75
N VAL A 61 12.99 -0.96 3.13
CA VAL A 61 11.78 -1.76 3.33
C VAL A 61 11.97 -3.18 2.79
N LYS A 62 11.55 -4.15 3.57
CA LYS A 62 11.62 -5.59 3.31
C LYS A 62 10.24 -6.23 3.45
N LYS A 63 10.14 -7.49 3.02
CA LYS A 63 8.94 -8.30 3.25
C LYS A 63 8.57 -8.31 4.75
N GLY A 64 7.29 -8.07 5.03
CA GLY A 64 6.71 -8.04 6.37
C GLY A 64 6.83 -6.70 7.09
N ASP A 65 7.64 -5.75 6.61
CA ASP A 65 7.71 -4.42 7.20
C ASP A 65 6.40 -3.66 6.99
N HIS A 66 6.01 -2.88 7.98
CA HIS A 66 4.83 -2.03 7.93
C HIS A 66 5.21 -0.64 7.41
N VAL A 67 4.43 -0.10 6.47
CA VAL A 67 4.61 1.27 5.98
C VAL A 67 3.28 2.00 6.02
N LEU A 68 3.26 3.14 6.73
CA LEU A 68 2.09 4.01 6.82
C LEU A 68 1.84 4.75 5.50
N SER A 69 0.57 4.85 5.12
CA SER A 69 0.11 5.69 4.01
C SER A 69 -0.94 6.67 4.51
N TRP A 70 -0.57 7.95 4.54
CA TRP A 70 -1.45 9.02 5.00
C TRP A 70 -1.73 10.01 3.89
N GLN A 71 -2.63 9.60 3.01
CA GLN A 71 -2.91 10.27 1.75
C GLN A 71 -4.41 10.22 1.45
N ALA A 72 -4.89 11.13 0.59
CA ALA A 72 -6.18 11.00 -0.06
C ALA A 72 -6.13 9.89 -1.13
N ASN A 73 -7.29 9.59 -1.74
CA ASN A 73 -7.34 8.67 -2.89
C ASN A 73 -6.71 9.35 -4.12
N ASN A 74 -5.45 9.04 -4.38
CA ASN A 74 -4.65 9.57 -5.47
C ASN A 74 -3.72 8.48 -6.05
N LYS A 75 -2.92 8.83 -7.05
CA LYS A 75 -1.97 7.90 -7.69
C LYS A 75 -0.93 7.38 -6.70
N GLU A 76 -0.44 8.24 -5.84
CA GLU A 76 0.60 7.91 -4.86
C GLU A 76 0.10 6.90 -3.82
N ALA A 77 -1.21 6.93 -3.48
CA ALA A 77 -1.82 5.92 -2.64
C ALA A 77 -1.82 4.53 -3.31
N ILE A 78 -2.15 4.47 -4.61
CA ILE A 78 -2.08 3.23 -5.41
C ILE A 78 -0.63 2.74 -5.52
N LEU A 79 0.31 3.64 -5.83
CA LEU A 79 1.74 3.32 -5.92
C LEU A 79 2.30 2.80 -4.60
N THR A 80 1.90 3.42 -3.49
CA THR A 80 2.28 2.96 -2.15
C THR A 80 1.74 1.55 -1.88
N TRP A 81 0.45 1.33 -2.11
CA TRP A 81 -0.18 0.03 -1.91
C TRP A 81 0.46 -1.06 -2.78
N PHE A 82 0.49 -0.85 -4.09
CA PHE A 82 0.98 -1.85 -5.04
C PHE A 82 2.48 -2.11 -4.88
N GLY A 83 3.28 -1.05 -4.69
CA GLY A 83 4.72 -1.17 -4.48
C GLY A 83 5.07 -1.95 -3.21
N LEU A 84 4.39 -1.70 -2.10
CA LEU A 84 4.58 -2.44 -0.85
C LEU A 84 4.16 -3.90 -1.01
N ASN A 85 2.99 -4.15 -1.58
CA ASN A 85 2.50 -5.51 -1.79
C ASN A 85 3.37 -6.31 -2.78
N TYR A 86 4.05 -5.64 -3.72
CA TYR A 86 5.02 -6.27 -4.61
C TYR A 86 6.26 -6.78 -3.88
N LEU A 87 6.61 -6.17 -2.75
CA LEU A 87 7.69 -6.61 -1.85
C LEU A 87 7.20 -7.60 -0.78
N GLY A 88 5.90 -7.81 -0.65
CA GLY A 88 5.31 -8.51 0.50
C GLY A 88 5.39 -7.70 1.79
N ALA A 89 5.60 -6.38 1.70
CA ALA A 89 5.48 -5.45 2.81
C ALA A 89 4.01 -5.08 3.06
N VAL A 90 3.70 -4.65 4.26
CA VAL A 90 2.34 -4.42 4.74
C VAL A 90 1.94 -2.97 4.51
N TYR A 91 0.89 -2.76 3.73
CA TYR A 91 0.29 -1.45 3.50
C TYR A 91 -0.58 -1.03 4.69
N VAL A 92 -0.31 0.14 5.29
CA VAL A 92 -1.04 0.63 6.47
C VAL A 92 -1.68 1.98 6.16
N PRO A 93 -2.83 2.03 5.46
CA PRO A 93 -3.53 3.27 5.19
C PRO A 93 -4.21 3.79 6.44
N ILE A 94 -4.12 5.10 6.67
CA ILE A 94 -4.76 5.77 7.79
C ILE A 94 -5.65 6.94 7.35
N ASN A 95 -6.70 7.20 8.12
CA ASN A 95 -7.70 8.20 7.79
C ASN A 95 -7.09 9.62 7.81
N THR A 96 -7.29 10.39 6.75
CA THR A 96 -6.81 11.76 6.60
C THR A 96 -7.38 12.74 7.64
N ALA A 97 -8.49 12.40 8.28
CA ALA A 97 -9.09 13.19 9.36
C ALA A 97 -8.36 13.04 10.71
N TYR A 98 -7.45 12.08 10.87
CA TYR A 98 -6.77 11.85 12.15
C TYR A 98 -5.90 13.04 12.56
N LYS A 99 -5.92 13.34 13.88
CA LYS A 99 -5.11 14.39 14.52
C LYS A 99 -4.96 14.12 16.01
N GLY A 100 -3.98 14.76 16.65
CA GLY A 100 -3.75 14.66 18.10
C GLY A 100 -3.57 13.22 18.57
N ASN A 101 -4.16 12.89 19.72
CA ASN A 101 -3.99 11.57 20.36
C ASN A 101 -4.41 10.38 19.48
N LEU A 102 -5.42 10.56 18.62
CA LEU A 102 -5.84 9.50 17.72
C LEU A 102 -4.79 9.22 16.63
N LEU A 103 -4.21 10.27 16.04
CA LEU A 103 -3.11 10.14 15.09
C LEU A 103 -1.89 9.51 15.76
N GLN A 104 -1.51 10.00 16.96
CA GLN A 104 -0.40 9.44 17.74
C GLN A 104 -0.58 7.95 18.00
N HIS A 105 -1.76 7.55 18.49
CA HIS A 105 -2.06 6.15 18.76
C HIS A 105 -1.90 5.27 17.52
N VAL A 106 -2.45 5.69 16.39
CA VAL A 106 -2.39 4.92 15.14
C VAL A 106 -0.96 4.82 14.62
N VAL A 107 -0.20 5.91 14.66
CA VAL A 107 1.21 5.93 14.22
C VAL A 107 2.03 4.98 15.10
N GLN A 108 1.89 5.04 16.41
CA GLN A 108 2.66 4.18 17.33
C GLN A 108 2.27 2.70 17.24
N VAL A 109 0.98 2.38 17.13
CA VAL A 109 0.50 1.00 17.05
C VAL A 109 0.81 0.35 15.70
N SER A 110 1.02 1.15 14.65
CA SER A 110 1.37 0.62 13.33
C SER A 110 2.72 -0.07 13.27
N ASP A 111 3.62 0.22 14.20
CA ASP A 111 5.01 -0.30 14.24
C ASP A 111 5.77 -0.02 12.93
N ALA A 112 5.48 1.12 12.29
CA ALA A 112 6.08 1.54 11.03
C ALA A 112 7.19 2.57 11.27
N SER A 113 8.35 2.38 10.64
CA SER A 113 9.46 3.35 10.64
C SER A 113 9.41 4.32 9.46
N LEU A 114 8.62 4.01 8.42
CA LEU A 114 8.44 4.81 7.21
C LEU A 114 6.96 5.14 6.99
N MET A 115 6.71 6.38 6.53
CA MET A 115 5.38 6.83 6.10
C MET A 115 5.47 7.47 4.71
N VAL A 116 4.42 7.27 3.88
CA VAL A 116 4.15 8.12 2.71
C VAL A 116 3.02 9.07 3.08
N CYS A 117 3.24 10.37 3.00
CA CYS A 117 2.33 11.39 3.52
C CYS A 117 2.08 12.52 2.51
N HIS A 118 0.82 12.95 2.39
CA HIS A 118 0.50 14.18 1.66
C HIS A 118 0.99 15.41 2.43
N ALA A 119 1.59 16.39 1.74
CA ALA A 119 2.17 17.58 2.35
C ALA A 119 1.21 18.35 3.27
N ASP A 120 -0.07 18.47 2.90
CA ASP A 120 -1.09 19.17 3.71
C ASP A 120 -1.38 18.50 5.06
N LEU A 121 -1.09 17.21 5.18
CA LEU A 121 -1.31 16.44 6.42
C LEU A 121 -0.07 16.44 7.31
N ALA A 122 1.10 16.50 6.70
CA ALA A 122 2.41 16.35 7.33
C ALA A 122 2.65 17.26 8.56
N PRO A 123 2.22 18.54 8.61
CA PRO A 123 2.44 19.39 9.78
C PRO A 123 1.89 18.81 11.09
N ARG A 124 0.82 18.01 11.04
CA ARG A 124 0.21 17.39 12.23
C ARG A 124 1.12 16.37 12.93
N LEU A 125 2.14 15.84 12.23
CA LEU A 125 3.13 14.94 12.81
C LEU A 125 4.06 15.67 13.80
N ASN A 126 4.22 16.98 13.67
CA ASN A 126 5.01 17.80 14.58
C ASN A 126 4.38 17.99 15.98
N ASP A 127 3.09 17.64 16.12
CA ASP A 127 2.29 17.86 17.33
C ASP A 127 2.06 16.56 18.14
N ILE A 128 2.67 15.44 17.71
CA ILE A 128 2.51 14.13 18.33
C ILE A 128 3.85 13.46 18.59
N ASP A 129 3.85 12.48 19.49
CA ASP A 129 4.96 11.53 19.61
C ASP A 129 4.82 10.45 18.52
N THR A 130 5.78 10.43 17.60
CA THR A 130 5.79 9.54 16.43
C THR A 130 6.36 8.15 16.70
N GLY A 131 6.82 7.87 17.95
CA GLY A 131 7.36 6.56 18.32
C GLY A 131 8.60 6.20 17.49
N ILE A 132 8.55 5.07 16.79
CA ILE A 132 9.65 4.58 15.94
C ILE A 132 9.64 5.13 14.51
N LEU A 133 8.58 5.85 14.10
CA LEU A 133 8.53 6.50 12.79
C LEU A 133 9.68 7.51 12.69
N SER A 134 10.54 7.35 11.70
CA SER A 134 11.74 8.17 11.49
C SER A 134 11.77 8.88 10.14
N ASP A 135 11.13 8.28 9.12
CA ASP A 135 11.25 8.71 7.73
C ASP A 135 9.86 8.94 7.10
N VAL A 136 9.74 10.04 6.34
CA VAL A 136 8.49 10.41 5.66
C VAL A 136 8.79 10.77 4.21
N ILE A 137 8.23 10.03 3.27
CA ILE A 137 8.19 10.43 1.85
C ILE A 137 7.01 11.40 1.71
N VAL A 138 7.29 12.66 1.38
CA VAL A 138 6.27 13.72 1.26
C VAL A 138 5.83 13.83 -0.19
N THR A 139 4.52 13.70 -0.42
CA THR A 139 3.91 13.83 -1.75
C THR A 139 3.14 15.14 -1.86
N HIS A 140 2.94 15.65 -3.09
CA HIS A 140 2.18 16.88 -3.39
C HIS A 140 2.70 18.15 -2.71
N GLY A 141 4.00 18.24 -2.49
CA GLY A 141 4.65 19.42 -1.91
C GLY A 141 5.85 19.04 -1.04
N GLU A 142 6.17 19.92 -0.13
CA GLU A 142 7.27 19.77 0.83
C GLU A 142 6.74 19.90 2.26
N ALA A 143 7.44 19.33 3.22
CA ALA A 143 7.14 19.49 4.64
C ALA A 143 8.41 19.50 5.46
N GLU A 144 8.38 20.26 6.55
CA GLU A 144 9.45 20.30 7.55
C GLU A 144 9.00 19.60 8.83
N PHE A 145 9.87 18.79 9.39
CA PHE A 145 9.61 18.05 10.61
C PHE A 145 10.62 18.41 11.70
N LYS A 146 10.18 18.36 12.94
CA LYS A 146 11.06 18.58 14.11
C LYS A 146 12.00 17.40 14.36
N ASN A 147 11.49 16.17 14.19
CA ASN A 147 12.17 14.95 14.59
C ASN A 147 12.11 13.83 13.53
N LEU A 148 11.63 14.11 12.32
CA LEU A 148 11.53 13.13 11.24
C LEU A 148 12.36 13.59 10.05
N THR A 149 12.82 12.64 9.25
CA THR A 149 13.52 12.90 7.98
C THR A 149 12.51 12.99 6.85
N ALA A 150 12.44 14.15 6.19
CA ALA A 150 11.64 14.33 4.99
C ALA A 150 12.39 13.81 3.75
N HIS A 151 11.68 13.09 2.90
CA HIS A 151 12.15 12.62 1.60
C HIS A 151 11.23 13.14 0.50
N PRO A 152 11.75 13.48 -0.68
CA PRO A 152 10.94 13.97 -1.78
C PRO A 152 10.07 12.86 -2.40
N ALA A 153 8.98 13.24 -3.06
CA ALA A 153 8.08 12.30 -3.78
C ALA A 153 8.80 11.47 -4.86
N SER A 154 9.90 11.97 -5.43
CA SER A 154 10.74 11.23 -6.38
C SER A 154 11.31 9.94 -5.82
N ASP A 155 11.48 9.86 -4.50
CA ASP A 155 11.98 8.66 -3.83
C ASP A 155 10.95 7.52 -3.83
N LEU A 156 9.66 7.85 -3.95
CA LEU A 156 8.60 6.84 -4.11
C LEU A 156 8.67 6.16 -5.48
N VAL A 157 9.03 6.92 -6.55
CA VAL A 157 9.00 6.40 -7.92
C VAL A 157 10.32 6.77 -8.63
N PRO A 158 11.41 6.04 -8.37
CA PRO A 158 12.68 6.24 -9.07
C PRO A 158 12.54 5.95 -10.57
N GLU A 159 13.52 6.41 -11.39
CA GLU A 159 13.46 6.29 -12.85
C GLU A 159 13.32 4.86 -13.37
N THR A 160 13.91 3.89 -12.67
CA THR A 160 13.85 2.46 -13.03
C THR A 160 13.22 1.64 -11.93
N GLY A 161 12.49 0.57 -12.30
CA GLY A 161 11.87 -0.37 -11.38
C GLY A 161 12.76 -1.57 -11.04
N LEU A 162 12.20 -2.48 -10.23
CA LEU A 162 12.74 -3.83 -10.03
C LEU A 162 12.52 -4.67 -11.30
N GLU A 163 13.39 -5.65 -11.55
CA GLU A 163 13.21 -6.60 -12.67
C GLU A 163 12.12 -7.64 -12.37
N GLY A 164 11.89 -7.96 -11.10
CA GLY A 164 10.89 -8.91 -10.62
C GLY A 164 10.73 -8.83 -9.11
N MET A 165 9.86 -9.68 -8.56
CA MET A 165 9.66 -9.81 -7.12
C MET A 165 10.92 -10.32 -6.44
N LEU A 166 11.28 -9.76 -5.28
CA LEU A 166 12.48 -10.14 -4.51
C LEU A 166 12.22 -11.35 -3.61
N ASP A 167 11.01 -11.49 -3.11
CA ASP A 167 10.60 -12.52 -2.18
C ASP A 167 9.33 -13.21 -2.65
N VAL A 168 9.13 -14.44 -2.19
CA VAL A 168 7.87 -15.16 -2.38
C VAL A 168 6.84 -14.60 -1.40
N VAL A 169 5.68 -14.18 -1.92
CA VAL A 169 4.54 -13.72 -1.13
C VAL A 169 3.46 -14.79 -1.15
N GLU A 170 2.98 -15.16 0.03
CA GLU A 170 2.04 -16.26 0.23
C GLU A 170 0.62 -15.76 0.51
N PRO A 171 -0.42 -16.55 0.22
CA PRO A 171 -1.82 -16.17 0.47
C PRO A 171 -2.11 -15.73 1.90
N TRP A 172 -1.41 -16.28 2.87
CA TRP A 172 -1.57 -15.99 4.31
C TRP A 172 -0.68 -14.86 4.83
N ASP A 173 0.24 -14.30 4.00
CA ASP A 173 0.99 -13.11 4.39
C ASP A 173 0.05 -11.91 4.57
N THR A 174 0.39 -11.02 5.50
CA THR A 174 -0.41 -9.82 5.74
C THR A 174 -0.28 -8.85 4.56
N GLN A 175 -1.40 -8.50 3.96
CA GLN A 175 -1.47 -7.56 2.84
C GLN A 175 -1.57 -6.10 3.33
N TYR A 176 -2.49 -5.87 4.26
CA TYR A 176 -2.73 -4.53 4.80
C TYR A 176 -3.23 -4.57 6.24
N ILE A 177 -3.11 -3.43 6.91
CA ILE A 177 -3.67 -3.19 8.25
C ILE A 177 -4.63 -2.02 8.16
N ILE A 178 -5.90 -2.24 8.56
CA ILE A 178 -6.93 -1.20 8.60
C ILE A 178 -7.25 -0.86 10.06
N PHE A 179 -7.27 0.43 10.37
CA PHE A 179 -7.70 0.89 11.68
C PHE A 179 -9.21 1.10 11.71
N THR A 180 -9.87 0.42 12.65
CA THR A 180 -11.32 0.54 12.85
C THR A 180 -11.62 1.45 14.04
N SER A 181 -12.68 2.28 13.92
CA SER A 181 -13.22 3.03 15.05
C SER A 181 -13.88 2.06 16.02
N GLY A 182 -13.19 1.75 17.12
CA GLY A 182 -13.79 0.94 18.19
C GLY A 182 -14.95 1.69 18.84
N THR A 183 -16.09 1.03 19.03
CA THR A 183 -17.23 1.58 19.78
C THR A 183 -16.93 1.69 21.28
N THR A 184 -15.86 1.08 21.78
CA THR A 184 -15.56 0.91 23.20
C THR A 184 -14.10 1.22 23.59
N GLY A 185 -13.37 2.01 22.79
CA GLY A 185 -11.96 2.33 23.12
C GLY A 185 -11.14 2.82 21.92
N PRO A 186 -9.81 2.88 22.05
CA PRO A 186 -8.92 3.32 20.98
C PRO A 186 -9.11 2.48 19.70
N SER A 187 -8.80 3.06 18.55
CA SER A 187 -8.81 2.36 17.25
C SER A 187 -7.99 1.08 17.31
N LYS A 188 -8.53 0.01 16.74
CA LYS A 188 -7.88 -1.29 16.67
C LYS A 188 -7.32 -1.52 15.28
N ALA A 189 -6.10 -2.04 15.22
CA ALA A 189 -5.46 -2.49 13.99
C ALA A 189 -6.00 -3.88 13.61
N VAL A 190 -6.60 -4.00 12.44
CA VAL A 190 -7.10 -5.27 11.88
C VAL A 190 -6.17 -5.68 10.76
N LEU A 191 -5.48 -6.81 10.95
CA LEU A 191 -4.61 -7.40 9.94
C LEU A 191 -5.46 -8.19 8.94
N SER A 192 -5.21 -7.98 7.66
CA SER A 192 -5.87 -8.71 6.59
C SER A 192 -4.83 -9.35 5.68
N SER A 193 -4.97 -10.66 5.45
CA SER A 193 -4.13 -11.40 4.52
C SER A 193 -4.58 -11.22 3.06
N TYR A 194 -3.72 -11.60 2.10
CA TYR A 194 -4.10 -11.65 0.69
C TYR A 194 -5.30 -12.57 0.46
N LEU A 195 -5.34 -13.72 1.15
CA LEU A 195 -6.45 -14.65 1.09
C LEU A 195 -7.77 -14.01 1.54
N GLN A 196 -7.73 -13.21 2.62
CA GLN A 196 -8.92 -12.50 3.09
C GLN A 196 -9.38 -11.45 2.08
N GLY A 197 -8.45 -10.68 1.50
CA GLY A 197 -8.76 -9.73 0.42
C GLY A 197 -9.38 -10.41 -0.78
N TYR A 198 -8.84 -11.55 -1.20
CA TYR A 198 -9.38 -12.36 -2.29
C TYR A 198 -10.81 -12.86 -2.00
N ALA A 199 -11.04 -13.43 -0.81
CA ALA A 199 -12.37 -13.91 -0.43
C ALA A 199 -13.43 -12.80 -0.32
N MET A 200 -13.02 -11.57 -0.01
CA MET A 200 -13.91 -10.40 -0.01
C MET A 200 -14.18 -9.83 -1.41
N GLY A 201 -13.40 -10.21 -2.41
CA GLY A 201 -13.52 -9.78 -3.79
C GLY A 201 -14.28 -10.79 -4.65
N PRO A 202 -13.61 -11.59 -5.49
CA PRO A 202 -14.24 -12.44 -6.52
C PRO A 202 -15.28 -13.43 -5.98
N GLU A 203 -15.06 -13.99 -4.79
CA GLU A 203 -16.01 -14.96 -4.20
C GLU A 203 -17.23 -14.28 -3.56
N ALA A 204 -17.06 -13.11 -2.96
CA ALA A 204 -18.17 -12.38 -2.34
C ALA A 204 -19.08 -11.69 -3.37
N TRP A 205 -18.54 -11.38 -4.57
CA TRP A 205 -19.22 -10.61 -5.60
C TRP A 205 -19.22 -11.33 -6.96
N PRO A 206 -19.83 -12.53 -7.07
CA PRO A 206 -19.79 -13.34 -8.30
C PRO A 206 -20.52 -12.71 -9.50
N TYR A 207 -21.26 -11.61 -9.27
CA TYR A 207 -21.98 -10.86 -10.31
C TYR A 207 -21.18 -9.65 -10.83
N ILE A 208 -20.01 -9.34 -10.24
CA ILE A 208 -19.08 -8.36 -10.82
C ILE A 208 -18.24 -9.07 -11.87
N ASN A 209 -18.20 -8.53 -13.06
CA ASN A 209 -17.47 -9.08 -14.19
C ASN A 209 -16.53 -8.04 -14.84
N ALA A 210 -15.80 -8.45 -15.86
CA ALA A 210 -14.78 -7.60 -16.50
C ALA A 210 -15.35 -6.34 -17.19
N ASP A 211 -16.66 -6.29 -17.45
CA ASP A 211 -17.31 -5.13 -18.07
C ASP A 211 -17.78 -4.09 -17.05
N ASP A 212 -17.82 -4.48 -15.76
CA ASP A 212 -18.20 -3.58 -14.68
C ASP A 212 -17.03 -2.61 -14.36
N ARG A 213 -17.39 -1.38 -14.06
CA ARG A 213 -16.45 -0.32 -13.66
C ARG A 213 -16.85 0.21 -12.28
N ALA A 214 -15.88 0.21 -11.36
CA ALA A 214 -16.03 0.78 -10.03
C ALA A 214 -15.68 2.27 -10.01
#